data_c9f224c6cc448c196469eafd2474cbfe
#
_entry.id   c9f224c6cc448c196469eafd2474cbfe
#
_cell.length_a   1.000
_cell.length_b   1.000
_cell.length_c   1.000
_cell.angle_alpha   90.00
_cell.angle_beta   90.00
_cell.angle_gamma   90.00
#
_symmetry.space_group_name_H-M   'P 1'
#
loop_
_entity.id
_entity.type
_entity.pdbx_description
1 polymer ?
#
loop_
_entity_poly.entity_id
_entity_poly.type
_entity_poly.pdbx_seq_one_letter_code
_entity_poly.pdbx_strand_id
1 'polypeptide(L)'
;MGLFDKKYCDICGEKIGLLGNRKLDDGNLCKDCAKKLSPFFRERRNSTVEDIKRQLAYRAENEKKLADFSPSITFDGSKKVYIDPIGERFIVTGASNWLSSNPDLIAFSQVLGVNTDIRENKEEIFYEDSEGNKKSYVPPRYACDYEFNVTLRVDSPWFDEIELELSDGNRPDSPYTDLYRQYEQRMHELADILMRRDNRNRVWDGGGTMNRVDNEDFRTERPSPTPNAMGGETWVCPSCGAQNSGKFCANCGAVKPAACSCCSNCGWRPADGQNLPKFCPECGRPLQ
;
A
#
# COMPACT_ATOMS: atom_id res chain seq x y z
N MET A 1 -37.98 -17.95 27.89
CA MET A 1 -37.10 -18.78 27.06
C MET A 1 -36.02 -19.30 27.96
N GLY A 2 -35.93 -20.66 28.13
CA GLY A 2 -35.02 -21.29 29.09
C GLY A 2 -33.54 -21.12 28.63
N LEU A 3 -32.65 -20.87 29.58
CA LEU A 3 -31.20 -20.74 29.38
C LEU A 3 -30.51 -22.00 28.79
N PHE A 4 -31.26 -23.06 28.55
CA PHE A 4 -30.77 -24.38 28.16
C PHE A 4 -31.41 -24.94 26.89
N ASP A 5 -32.11 -24.10 26.07
CA ASP A 5 -32.65 -24.59 24.82
C ASP A 5 -31.54 -25.01 23.89
N LYS A 6 -31.59 -26.28 23.44
CA LYS A 6 -30.62 -26.83 22.49
C LYS A 6 -30.72 -26.10 21.16
N LYS A 7 -29.62 -25.45 20.74
CA LYS A 7 -29.53 -24.79 19.44
C LYS A 7 -28.85 -25.70 18.45
N TYR A 8 -29.31 -25.65 17.20
CA TYR A 8 -28.75 -26.36 16.06
C TYR A 8 -28.27 -25.36 15.00
N CYS A 9 -27.31 -25.75 14.23
CA CYS A 9 -26.80 -24.95 13.12
C CYS A 9 -27.70 -25.07 11.91
N ASP A 10 -28.22 -23.96 11.42
CA ASP A 10 -29.14 -23.94 10.26
C ASP A 10 -28.45 -24.26 8.92
N ILE A 11 -27.10 -24.39 8.92
CA ILE A 11 -26.29 -24.75 7.76
C ILE A 11 -25.98 -26.27 7.74
N CYS A 12 -25.43 -26.82 8.82
CA CYS A 12 -24.98 -28.22 8.87
C CYS A 12 -25.87 -29.14 9.71
N GLY A 13 -26.84 -28.60 10.42
CA GLY A 13 -27.74 -29.37 11.32
C GLY A 13 -27.11 -29.80 12.66
N GLU A 14 -25.81 -29.56 12.86
CA GLU A 14 -25.12 -30.00 14.08
C GLU A 14 -25.54 -29.20 15.30
N LYS A 15 -25.53 -29.88 16.47
CA LYS A 15 -25.84 -29.26 17.75
C LYS A 15 -24.76 -28.24 18.13
N ILE A 16 -25.19 -27.04 18.46
CA ILE A 16 -24.30 -25.96 18.89
C ILE A 16 -24.05 -26.05 20.39
N GLY A 17 -22.78 -26.11 20.80
CA GLY A 17 -22.38 -26.08 22.19
C GLY A 17 -22.63 -24.72 22.84
N LEU A 18 -22.53 -24.69 24.20
CA LEU A 18 -22.93 -23.56 25.06
C LEU A 18 -22.40 -22.19 24.60
N LEU A 19 -21.15 -22.10 24.10
CA LEU A 19 -20.52 -20.86 23.64
C LEU A 19 -20.25 -20.88 22.11
N GLY A 20 -20.82 -21.84 21.40
CA GLY A 20 -20.56 -22.09 19.98
C GLY A 20 -21.43 -21.30 19.01
N ASN A 21 -22.53 -20.72 19.49
CA ASN A 21 -23.48 -20.06 18.62
C ASN A 21 -22.96 -18.74 18.06
N ARG A 22 -23.02 -18.62 16.75
CA ARG A 22 -22.78 -17.41 15.96
C ARG A 22 -24.13 -16.96 15.39
N LYS A 23 -24.91 -16.19 16.18
CA LYS A 23 -26.27 -15.76 15.82
C LYS A 23 -26.27 -15.04 14.46
N LEU A 24 -27.27 -15.38 13.66
CA LEU A 24 -27.66 -14.70 12.41
C LEU A 24 -28.92 -13.85 12.68
N ASP A 25 -29.39 -13.13 11.68
CA ASP A 25 -30.64 -12.37 11.79
C ASP A 25 -31.84 -13.31 12.04
N ASP A 26 -31.95 -14.36 11.23
CA ASP A 26 -33.06 -15.34 11.23
C ASP A 26 -32.68 -16.75 11.69
N GLY A 27 -31.43 -16.96 12.20
CA GLY A 27 -30.99 -18.32 12.54
C GLY A 27 -29.72 -18.42 13.42
N ASN A 28 -29.15 -19.62 13.45
CA ASN A 28 -28.00 -19.97 14.24
C ASN A 28 -26.90 -20.63 13.38
N LEU A 29 -25.67 -20.29 13.62
CA LEU A 29 -24.50 -20.82 12.91
C LEU A 29 -23.51 -21.40 13.93
N CYS A 30 -22.98 -22.61 13.66
CA CYS A 30 -21.91 -23.18 14.49
C CYS A 30 -20.55 -22.54 14.18
N LYS A 31 -19.56 -22.74 15.08
CA LYS A 31 -18.20 -22.22 14.90
C LYS A 31 -17.54 -22.75 13.61
N ASP A 32 -17.77 -24.00 13.26
CA ASP A 32 -17.09 -24.63 12.13
C ASP A 32 -17.65 -24.18 10.79
N CYS A 33 -18.96 -23.94 10.70
CA CYS A 33 -19.54 -23.28 9.54
C CYS A 33 -19.10 -21.81 9.45
N ALA A 34 -19.00 -21.10 10.58
CA ALA A 34 -18.54 -19.73 10.60
C ALA A 34 -17.07 -19.55 10.16
N LYS A 35 -16.20 -20.51 10.43
CA LYS A 35 -14.80 -20.51 9.99
C LYS A 35 -14.64 -20.65 8.46
N LYS A 36 -15.64 -21.16 7.78
CA LYS A 36 -15.63 -21.32 6.32
C LYS A 36 -15.97 -20.03 5.58
N LEU A 37 -16.52 -19.03 6.28
CA LEU A 37 -16.83 -17.74 5.71
C LEU A 37 -15.55 -16.94 5.44
N SER A 38 -15.65 -15.90 4.62
CA SER A 38 -14.54 -14.97 4.41
C SER A 38 -14.10 -14.35 5.73
N PRO A 39 -12.79 -14.23 6.01
CA PRO A 39 -12.29 -13.53 7.19
C PRO A 39 -12.61 -12.03 7.17
N PHE A 40 -12.91 -11.46 6.01
CA PHE A 40 -13.29 -10.05 5.85
C PHE A 40 -14.80 -9.82 5.98
N PHE A 41 -15.62 -10.85 6.05
CA PHE A 41 -17.06 -10.74 6.18
C PHE A 41 -17.47 -10.32 7.60
N ARG A 42 -17.76 -9.04 7.79
CA ARG A 42 -18.10 -8.44 9.10
C ARG A 42 -19.60 -8.48 9.40
N GLU A 43 -20.48 -8.53 8.36
CA GLU A 43 -21.93 -8.40 8.47
C GLU A 43 -22.69 -9.67 8.87
N ARG A 44 -22.01 -10.69 9.35
CA ARG A 44 -22.61 -11.98 9.69
C ARG A 44 -23.83 -11.88 10.61
N ARG A 45 -23.86 -10.96 11.59
CA ARG A 45 -24.97 -10.82 12.54
C ARG A 45 -26.25 -10.31 11.89
N ASN A 46 -26.11 -9.51 10.85
CA ASN A 46 -27.18 -8.87 10.10
C ASN A 46 -27.52 -9.69 8.84
N SER A 47 -26.94 -10.87 8.68
CA SER A 47 -27.16 -11.74 7.54
C SER A 47 -28.15 -12.85 7.87
N THR A 48 -28.94 -13.24 6.87
CA THR A 48 -29.86 -14.38 6.93
C THR A 48 -29.12 -15.71 6.71
N VAL A 49 -29.78 -16.81 7.04
CA VAL A 49 -29.30 -18.16 6.72
C VAL A 49 -29.06 -18.30 5.22
N GLU A 50 -29.88 -17.69 4.38
CA GLU A 50 -29.73 -17.75 2.93
C GLU A 50 -28.51 -16.96 2.45
N ASP A 51 -28.18 -15.81 3.05
CA ASP A 51 -26.97 -15.06 2.77
C ASP A 51 -25.72 -15.90 3.11
N ILE A 52 -25.75 -16.60 4.24
CA ILE A 52 -24.65 -17.49 4.64
C ILE A 52 -24.47 -18.65 3.65
N LYS A 53 -25.56 -19.25 3.15
CA LYS A 53 -25.47 -20.28 2.11
C LYS A 53 -24.86 -19.73 0.81
N ARG A 54 -25.28 -18.55 0.38
CA ARG A 54 -24.70 -17.88 -0.81
C ARG A 54 -23.22 -17.59 -0.63
N GLN A 55 -22.80 -17.13 0.54
CA GLN A 55 -21.39 -16.89 0.80
C GLN A 55 -20.59 -18.21 0.81
N LEU A 56 -21.11 -19.27 1.42
CA LEU A 56 -20.44 -20.58 1.41
C LEU A 56 -20.30 -21.14 0.00
N ALA A 57 -21.30 -20.93 -0.88
CA ALA A 57 -21.21 -21.28 -2.30
C ALA A 57 -20.11 -20.47 -3.01
N TYR A 58 -20.05 -19.15 -2.75
CA TYR A 58 -18.97 -18.29 -3.23
C TYR A 58 -17.58 -18.81 -2.76
N ARG A 59 -17.45 -19.21 -1.50
CA ARG A 59 -16.21 -19.77 -0.94
C ARG A 59 -15.78 -21.08 -1.63
N ALA A 60 -16.73 -21.94 -1.96
CA ALA A 60 -16.46 -23.17 -2.71
C ALA A 60 -15.99 -22.90 -4.15
N GLU A 61 -16.53 -21.88 -4.81
CA GLU A 61 -16.03 -21.44 -6.13
C GLU A 61 -14.67 -20.75 -6.04
N ASN A 62 -14.43 -19.98 -4.98
CA ASN A 62 -13.13 -19.36 -4.71
C ASN A 62 -12.02 -20.41 -4.57
N GLU A 63 -12.28 -21.49 -3.86
CA GLU A 63 -11.32 -22.60 -3.68
C GLU A 63 -10.88 -23.20 -5.03
N LYS A 64 -11.83 -23.37 -5.98
CA LYS A 64 -11.50 -23.85 -7.32
C LYS A 64 -10.61 -22.86 -8.09
N LYS A 65 -10.89 -21.56 -7.98
CA LYS A 65 -10.12 -20.51 -8.66
C LYS A 65 -8.71 -20.37 -8.09
N LEU A 66 -8.52 -20.67 -6.80
CA LEU A 66 -7.22 -20.67 -6.14
C LEU A 66 -6.27 -21.75 -6.69
N ALA A 67 -6.78 -22.82 -7.30
CA ALA A 67 -5.96 -23.88 -7.90
C ALA A 67 -5.04 -23.36 -9.02
N ASP A 68 -5.47 -22.32 -9.75
CA ASP A 68 -4.71 -21.69 -10.83
C ASP A 68 -3.97 -20.43 -10.38
N PHE A 69 -3.96 -20.12 -9.08
CA PHE A 69 -3.29 -18.94 -8.55
C PHE A 69 -1.80 -19.18 -8.38
N SER A 70 -0.97 -18.40 -9.08
CA SER A 70 0.49 -18.53 -9.11
C SER A 70 1.16 -17.21 -8.71
N PRO A 71 1.29 -16.91 -7.41
CA PRO A 71 1.87 -15.64 -6.97
C PRO A 71 3.39 -15.60 -7.20
N SER A 72 3.87 -14.47 -7.71
CA SER A 72 5.30 -14.19 -7.90
C SER A 72 5.80 -13.01 -7.07
N ILE A 73 4.91 -12.24 -6.45
CA ILE A 73 5.24 -11.09 -5.61
C ILE A 73 4.59 -11.28 -4.24
N THR A 74 5.32 -10.92 -3.18
CA THR A 74 4.80 -11.02 -1.80
C THR A 74 5.15 -9.77 -1.00
N PHE A 75 4.16 -9.25 -0.28
CA PHE A 75 4.33 -8.23 0.74
C PHE A 75 4.03 -8.83 2.10
N ASP A 76 5.00 -8.71 3.03
CA ASP A 76 4.83 -9.10 4.42
C ASP A 76 4.29 -7.94 5.24
N GLY A 77 3.57 -8.26 6.32
CA GLY A 77 2.97 -7.32 7.26
C GLY A 77 2.07 -8.06 8.24
N SER A 78 1.13 -7.37 8.89
CA SER A 78 0.10 -7.96 9.77
C SER A 78 -0.73 -9.04 9.06
N LYS A 79 -0.85 -8.91 7.76
CA LYS A 79 -1.30 -9.92 6.81
C LYS A 79 -0.34 -9.93 5.62
N LYS A 80 -0.16 -11.09 5.01
CA LYS A 80 0.63 -11.21 3.77
C LYS A 80 -0.26 -10.94 2.56
N VAL A 81 0.28 -10.22 1.60
CA VAL A 81 -0.34 -10.02 0.30
C VAL A 81 0.46 -10.82 -0.72
N TYR A 82 -0.17 -11.80 -1.33
CA TYR A 82 0.41 -12.58 -2.43
C TYR A 82 -0.21 -12.12 -3.73
N ILE A 83 0.60 -11.80 -4.72
CA ILE A 83 0.18 -11.20 -5.99
C ILE A 83 0.60 -12.09 -7.15
N ASP A 84 -0.37 -12.41 -8.01
CA ASP A 84 -0.19 -13.02 -9.33
C ASP A 84 -0.39 -11.93 -10.39
N PRO A 85 0.69 -11.26 -10.84
CA PRO A 85 0.56 -10.15 -11.78
C PRO A 85 0.15 -10.60 -13.19
N ILE A 86 0.43 -11.86 -13.55
CA ILE A 86 0.03 -12.44 -14.85
C ILE A 86 -1.46 -12.74 -14.86
N GLY A 87 -1.96 -13.36 -13.78
CA GLY A 87 -3.38 -13.62 -13.59
C GLY A 87 -4.18 -12.40 -13.16
N GLU A 88 -3.53 -11.25 -12.93
CA GLU A 88 -4.12 -9.98 -12.47
C GLU A 88 -4.99 -10.13 -11.24
N ARG A 89 -4.50 -10.84 -10.23
CA ARG A 89 -5.23 -11.19 -9.02
C ARG A 89 -4.31 -11.31 -7.82
N PHE A 90 -4.87 -11.20 -6.65
CA PHE A 90 -4.12 -11.28 -5.39
C PHE A 90 -4.97 -11.88 -4.28
N ILE A 91 -4.32 -12.28 -3.20
CA ILE A 91 -4.93 -12.66 -1.92
C ILE A 91 -4.31 -11.89 -0.77
N VAL A 92 -5.09 -11.66 0.27
CA VAL A 92 -4.62 -11.10 1.55
C VAL A 92 -4.95 -12.10 2.65
N THR A 93 -3.95 -12.55 3.40
CA THR A 93 -4.16 -13.57 4.42
C THR A 93 -3.19 -13.45 5.60
N GLY A 94 -3.67 -13.73 6.82
CA GLY A 94 -2.81 -13.92 7.99
C GLY A 94 -2.37 -15.38 8.19
N ALA A 95 -2.82 -16.31 7.34
CA ALA A 95 -2.47 -17.71 7.47
C ALA A 95 -1.05 -17.96 6.95
N SER A 96 -0.25 -18.71 7.71
CA SER A 96 1.09 -19.12 7.31
C SER A 96 1.11 -20.04 6.09
N ASN A 97 0.05 -20.85 5.90
CA ASN A 97 -0.18 -21.66 4.70
C ASN A 97 -1.52 -21.25 4.07
N TRP A 98 -1.43 -20.40 3.05
CA TRP A 98 -2.62 -19.91 2.34
C TRP A 98 -3.33 -21.00 1.53
N LEU A 99 -2.61 -22.01 1.02
CA LEU A 99 -3.19 -23.12 0.25
C LEU A 99 -4.30 -23.88 1.02
N SER A 100 -4.15 -24.02 2.34
CA SER A 100 -5.11 -24.72 3.19
C SER A 100 -6.17 -23.82 3.82
N SER A 101 -6.05 -22.50 3.69
CA SER A 101 -6.92 -21.53 4.37
C SER A 101 -8.03 -20.95 3.49
N ASN A 102 -8.02 -21.28 2.18
CA ASN A 102 -8.96 -20.74 1.19
C ASN A 102 -9.14 -19.21 1.31
N PRO A 103 -8.07 -18.38 1.18
CA PRO A 103 -8.20 -16.93 1.23
C PRO A 103 -9.03 -16.41 0.04
N ASP A 104 -9.64 -15.25 0.19
CA ASP A 104 -10.40 -14.64 -0.90
C ASP A 104 -9.47 -14.24 -2.04
N LEU A 105 -9.73 -14.76 -3.24
CA LEU A 105 -9.03 -14.41 -4.47
C LEU A 105 -9.71 -13.19 -5.10
N ILE A 106 -8.97 -12.09 -5.17
CA ILE A 106 -9.47 -10.79 -5.60
C ILE A 106 -8.78 -10.41 -6.92
N ALA A 107 -9.57 -10.08 -7.93
CA ALA A 107 -9.03 -9.57 -9.19
C ALA A 107 -8.64 -8.09 -9.05
N PHE A 108 -7.61 -7.64 -9.78
CA PHE A 108 -7.24 -6.22 -9.80
C PHE A 108 -8.39 -5.31 -10.25
N SER A 109 -9.27 -5.81 -11.12
CA SER A 109 -10.45 -5.07 -11.57
C SER A 109 -11.47 -4.80 -10.46
N GLN A 110 -11.41 -5.54 -9.35
CA GLN A 110 -12.26 -5.32 -8.17
C GLN A 110 -11.69 -4.27 -7.21
N VAL A 111 -10.44 -3.80 -7.42
CA VAL A 111 -9.84 -2.78 -6.55
C VAL A 111 -10.39 -1.41 -6.93
N LEU A 112 -11.20 -0.83 -6.06
CA LEU A 112 -11.79 0.50 -6.22
C LEU A 112 -10.85 1.61 -5.77
N GLY A 113 -9.94 1.31 -4.84
CA GLY A 113 -8.98 2.27 -4.30
C GLY A 113 -8.01 1.64 -3.33
N VAL A 114 -6.85 2.26 -3.19
CA VAL A 114 -5.82 1.93 -2.21
C VAL A 114 -5.47 3.20 -1.47
N ASN A 115 -5.76 3.24 -0.18
CA ASN A 115 -5.36 4.32 0.71
C ASN A 115 -4.14 3.89 1.49
N THR A 116 -3.18 4.79 1.63
CA THR A 116 -1.96 4.60 2.40
C THR A 116 -1.89 5.65 3.49
N ASP A 117 -1.54 5.23 4.70
CA ASP A 117 -1.43 6.11 5.87
C ASP A 117 -0.19 5.74 6.69
N ILE A 118 0.58 6.75 7.09
CA ILE A 118 1.71 6.57 8.00
C ILE A 118 1.34 7.25 9.31
N ARG A 119 1.14 6.43 10.35
CA ARG A 119 0.78 6.91 11.68
C ARG A 119 2.01 6.97 12.59
N GLU A 120 2.28 8.14 13.15
CA GLU A 120 3.23 8.30 14.25
C GLU A 120 2.55 7.95 15.56
N ASN A 121 3.10 6.98 16.29
CA ASN A 121 2.78 6.70 17.68
C ASN A 121 3.84 7.35 18.55
N LYS A 122 3.41 7.99 19.63
CA LYS A 122 4.28 8.75 20.50
C LYS A 122 3.95 8.46 21.94
N GLU A 123 4.91 7.86 22.66
CA GLU A 123 4.79 7.53 24.08
C GLU A 123 5.80 8.31 24.89
N GLU A 124 5.37 8.90 26.01
CA GLU A 124 6.26 9.59 26.92
C GLU A 124 7.15 8.61 27.67
N ILE A 125 8.46 8.92 27.70
CA ILE A 125 9.46 8.14 28.43
C ILE A 125 9.59 8.71 29.84
N PHE A 126 9.39 7.86 30.84
CA PHE A 126 9.57 8.19 32.25
C PHE A 126 10.87 7.59 32.79
N TYR A 127 11.43 8.20 33.81
CA TYR A 127 12.49 7.60 34.61
C TYR A 127 11.99 7.26 36.01
N GLU A 128 12.66 6.34 36.69
CA GLU A 128 12.41 6.04 38.08
C GLU A 128 13.40 6.80 38.96
N ASP A 129 12.88 7.49 39.99
CA ASP A 129 13.71 8.12 40.99
C ASP A 129 14.27 7.11 42.00
N SER A 130 15.08 7.59 42.96
CA SER A 130 15.68 6.72 44.00
C SER A 130 14.66 6.04 44.92
N GLU A 131 13.41 6.48 44.90
CA GLU A 131 12.30 5.93 45.69
C GLU A 131 11.40 5.00 44.87
N GLY A 132 11.71 4.78 43.58
CA GLY A 132 10.94 3.95 42.66
C GLY A 132 9.71 4.62 42.05
N ASN A 133 9.58 5.97 42.18
CA ASN A 133 8.47 6.69 41.58
C ASN A 133 8.80 7.04 40.13
N LYS A 134 7.82 6.84 39.21
CA LYS A 134 7.92 7.26 37.83
C LYS A 134 7.80 8.78 37.71
N LYS A 135 8.79 9.42 37.09
CA LYS A 135 8.84 10.87 36.84
C LYS A 135 9.10 11.18 35.37
N SER A 136 8.48 12.25 34.89
CA SER A 136 8.71 12.78 33.56
C SER A 136 10.06 13.50 33.49
N TYR A 137 10.76 13.40 32.35
CA TYR A 137 11.92 14.23 32.07
C TYR A 137 11.52 15.70 31.90
N VAL A 138 12.46 16.62 32.16
CA VAL A 138 12.26 18.05 31.91
C VAL A 138 13.37 18.54 30.98
N PRO A 139 13.07 18.86 29.71
CA PRO A 139 11.77 18.69 29.03
C PRO A 139 11.35 17.23 28.84
N PRO A 140 10.04 16.93 28.61
CA PRO A 140 9.55 15.59 28.36
C PRO A 140 10.26 14.91 27.18
N ARG A 141 10.55 13.61 27.31
CA ARG A 141 11.13 12.79 26.26
C ARG A 141 10.11 11.81 25.75
N TYR A 142 10.16 11.48 24.46
CA TYR A 142 9.21 10.59 23.80
C TYR A 142 9.95 9.50 23.04
N ALA A 143 9.42 8.27 23.11
CA ALA A 143 9.68 7.24 22.13
C ALA A 143 8.65 7.38 21.02
N CYS A 144 9.09 7.25 19.79
CA CYS A 144 8.21 7.28 18.62
C CYS A 144 8.36 5.97 17.86
N ASP A 145 7.28 5.50 17.25
CA ASP A 145 7.30 4.48 16.22
C ASP A 145 6.30 4.84 15.11
N TYR A 146 6.49 4.25 13.92
CA TYR A 146 5.70 4.57 12.74
C TYR A 146 5.04 3.32 12.18
N GLU A 147 3.71 3.37 12.04
CA GLU A 147 2.87 2.34 11.42
C GLU A 147 2.62 2.68 9.95
N PHE A 148 2.87 1.71 9.07
CA PHE A 148 2.61 1.83 7.64
C PHE A 148 1.35 1.06 7.28
N ASN A 149 0.23 1.76 7.23
CA ASN A 149 -1.09 1.19 7.04
C ASN A 149 -1.52 1.28 5.58
N VAL A 150 -2.13 0.20 5.09
CA VAL A 150 -2.73 0.14 3.76
C VAL A 150 -4.17 -0.32 3.91
N THR A 151 -5.09 0.44 3.32
CA THR A 151 -6.52 0.12 3.26
C THR A 151 -6.93 -0.06 1.81
N LEU A 152 -7.36 -1.27 1.46
CA LEU A 152 -7.86 -1.62 0.14
C LEU A 152 -9.38 -1.51 0.13
N ARG A 153 -9.94 -0.71 -0.78
CA ARG A 153 -11.36 -0.73 -1.09
C ARG A 153 -11.61 -1.62 -2.28
N VAL A 154 -12.53 -2.57 -2.13
CA VAL A 154 -12.79 -3.61 -3.12
C VAL A 154 -14.27 -3.73 -3.45
N ASP A 155 -14.58 -4.06 -4.70
CA ASP A 155 -15.91 -4.42 -5.15
C ASP A 155 -16.12 -5.93 -4.93
N SER A 156 -16.66 -6.27 -3.75
CA SER A 156 -17.02 -7.64 -3.41
C SER A 156 -18.41 -7.65 -2.75
N PRO A 157 -19.26 -8.65 -3.04
CA PRO A 157 -20.57 -8.75 -2.42
C PRO A 157 -20.53 -9.06 -0.91
N TRP A 158 -19.33 -9.36 -0.35
CA TRP A 158 -19.19 -9.86 1.01
C TRP A 158 -18.36 -8.96 1.93
N PHE A 159 -17.56 -8.07 1.37
CA PHE A 159 -16.73 -7.10 2.09
C PHE A 159 -16.30 -6.01 1.12
N ASP A 160 -16.13 -4.82 1.63
CA ASP A 160 -15.78 -3.62 0.87
C ASP A 160 -14.38 -3.09 1.20
N GLU A 161 -13.79 -3.57 2.32
CA GLU A 161 -12.54 -3.04 2.83
C GLU A 161 -11.64 -4.12 3.44
N ILE A 162 -10.34 -4.01 3.17
CA ILE A 162 -9.28 -4.82 3.75
C ILE A 162 -8.19 -3.92 4.30
N GLU A 163 -7.92 -4.00 5.59
CA GLU A 163 -6.86 -3.27 6.27
C GLU A 163 -5.69 -4.18 6.58
N LEU A 164 -4.48 -3.66 6.37
CA LEU A 164 -3.23 -4.32 6.76
C LEU A 164 -2.17 -3.28 7.13
N GLU A 165 -1.26 -3.65 8.01
CA GLU A 165 -0.07 -2.90 8.40
C GLU A 165 1.17 -3.61 7.83
N LEU A 166 2.01 -2.88 7.10
CA LEU A 166 3.24 -3.44 6.50
C LEU A 166 4.41 -3.51 7.50
N SER A 167 4.41 -2.64 8.50
CA SER A 167 5.47 -2.54 9.52
C SER A 167 5.26 -3.41 10.75
N ASP A 168 4.24 -4.30 10.72
CA ASP A 168 3.89 -5.15 11.86
C ASP A 168 5.08 -5.93 12.41
N GLY A 169 5.34 -5.75 13.72
CA GLY A 169 6.44 -6.39 14.43
C GLY A 169 7.83 -5.76 14.23
N ASN A 170 7.99 -4.76 13.34
CA ASN A 170 9.27 -4.09 13.09
C ASN A 170 9.08 -2.63 12.66
N ARG A 171 8.46 -1.81 13.51
CA ARG A 171 8.19 -0.40 13.24
C ARG A 171 9.46 0.44 13.34
N PRO A 172 9.74 1.34 12.39
CA PRO A 172 10.85 2.29 12.51
C PRO A 172 10.56 3.31 13.61
N ASP A 173 11.61 3.74 14.31
CA ASP A 173 11.56 4.72 15.41
C ASP A 173 11.77 6.17 14.95
N SER A 174 12.13 6.37 13.68
CA SER A 174 12.40 7.68 13.11
C SER A 174 12.14 7.71 11.60
N PRO A 175 11.63 8.84 11.05
CA PRO A 175 11.41 9.00 9.60
C PRO A 175 12.70 9.12 8.80
N TYR A 176 13.86 9.23 9.47
CA TYR A 176 15.17 9.37 8.83
C TYR A 176 15.90 8.03 8.63
N THR A 177 15.32 6.92 9.09
CA THR A 177 15.92 5.59 8.98
C THR A 177 15.74 4.99 7.58
N ASP A 178 16.65 4.08 7.19
CA ASP A 178 16.48 3.30 5.95
C ASP A 178 15.25 2.41 6.02
N LEU A 179 14.93 1.90 7.20
CA LEU A 179 13.75 1.06 7.44
C LEU A 179 12.45 1.83 7.15
N TYR A 180 12.35 3.09 7.57
CA TYR A 180 11.21 3.95 7.27
C TYR A 180 11.03 4.11 5.75
N ARG A 181 12.12 4.46 5.04
CA ARG A 181 12.10 4.63 3.58
C ARG A 181 11.75 3.33 2.84
N GLN A 182 12.20 2.17 3.34
CA GLN A 182 11.84 0.87 2.77
C GLN A 182 10.35 0.58 2.90
N TYR A 183 9.72 0.84 4.06
CA TYR A 183 8.29 0.64 4.22
C TYR A 183 7.48 1.63 3.39
N GLU A 184 7.87 2.89 3.34
CA GLU A 184 7.23 3.90 2.50
C GLU A 184 7.26 3.47 1.02
N GLN A 185 8.43 3.04 0.52
CA GLN A 185 8.57 2.54 -0.85
C GLN A 185 7.69 1.30 -1.11
N ARG A 186 7.71 0.32 -0.20
CA ARG A 186 6.90 -0.90 -0.32
C ARG A 186 5.41 -0.63 -0.30
N MET A 187 4.97 0.32 0.52
CA MET A 187 3.58 0.75 0.59
C MET A 187 3.12 1.34 -0.75
N HIS A 188 3.94 2.19 -1.35
CA HIS A 188 3.66 2.75 -2.67
C HIS A 188 3.71 1.70 -3.78
N GLU A 189 4.70 0.83 -3.76
CA GLU A 189 4.82 -0.28 -4.73
C GLU A 189 3.57 -1.17 -4.70
N LEU A 190 3.09 -1.55 -3.51
CA LEU A 190 1.86 -2.32 -3.36
C LEU A 190 0.65 -1.57 -3.96
N ALA A 191 0.50 -0.29 -3.64
CA ALA A 191 -0.60 0.53 -4.15
C ALA A 191 -0.58 0.62 -5.68
N ASP A 192 0.60 0.83 -6.28
CA ASP A 192 0.75 0.93 -7.74
C ASP A 192 0.42 -0.37 -8.45
N ILE A 193 0.92 -1.49 -7.95
CA ILE A 193 0.62 -2.80 -8.52
C ILE A 193 -0.89 -3.06 -8.49
N LEU A 194 -1.54 -2.88 -7.35
CA LEU A 194 -2.96 -3.15 -7.20
C LEU A 194 -3.86 -2.20 -7.99
N MET A 195 -3.44 -0.94 -8.16
CA MET A 195 -4.18 0.04 -8.96
C MET A 195 -3.78 0.04 -10.43
N ARG A 196 -2.86 -0.86 -10.86
CA ARG A 196 -2.31 -0.89 -12.22
C ARG A 196 -1.76 0.48 -12.68
N ARG A 197 -1.26 1.26 -11.74
CA ARG A 197 -0.71 2.58 -12.05
C ARG A 197 0.67 2.41 -12.63
N ASP A 198 0.83 2.86 -13.88
CA ASP A 198 2.15 3.06 -14.45
C ASP A 198 2.80 4.27 -13.74
N ASN A 199 4.02 4.13 -13.27
CA ASN A 199 4.78 5.13 -12.50
C ASN A 199 4.91 6.51 -13.20
N ARG A 200 4.42 6.65 -14.43
CA ARG A 200 4.58 7.82 -15.30
C ARG A 200 3.68 9.01 -14.96
N ASN A 201 2.65 8.86 -14.12
CA ASN A 201 1.67 9.92 -13.84
C ASN A 201 1.44 10.21 -12.35
N ARG A 202 2.46 10.08 -11.51
CA ARG A 202 2.32 10.41 -10.08
C ARG A 202 2.43 11.90 -9.83
N VAL A 203 1.36 12.50 -9.32
CA VAL A 203 1.40 13.82 -8.67
C VAL A 203 1.20 13.59 -7.17
N TRP A 204 2.20 13.95 -6.37
CA TRP A 204 2.13 13.94 -4.92
C TRP A 204 1.50 15.24 -4.42
N ASP A 205 0.44 15.17 -3.62
CA ASP A 205 -0.20 16.32 -2.97
C ASP A 205 0.22 16.54 -1.50
N GLY A 206 1.30 15.89 -1.07
CA GLY A 206 1.87 16.09 0.27
C GLY A 206 0.98 15.67 1.47
N GLY A 207 -0.21 15.12 1.22
CA GLY A 207 -1.20 14.78 2.24
C GLY A 207 -1.47 13.29 2.41
N GLY A 208 -0.68 12.41 1.79
CA GLY A 208 -0.81 10.96 1.94
C GLY A 208 -2.01 10.33 1.23
N THR A 209 -2.83 11.10 0.53
CA THR A 209 -3.98 10.63 -0.23
C THR A 209 -3.68 10.67 -1.73
N MET A 210 -3.75 9.53 -2.41
CA MET A 210 -3.62 9.49 -3.86
C MET A 210 -4.96 9.88 -4.51
N ASN A 211 -5.04 11.10 -5.04
CA ASN A 211 -6.18 11.50 -5.86
C ASN A 211 -6.03 10.97 -7.28
N ARG A 212 -7.06 10.29 -7.75
CA ARG A 212 -7.20 9.88 -9.15
C ARG A 212 -7.49 11.13 -9.99
N VAL A 213 -6.59 11.48 -10.90
CA VAL A 213 -6.93 12.39 -11.99
C VAL A 213 -7.64 11.55 -13.05
N ASP A 214 -8.97 11.62 -13.04
CA ASP A 214 -9.78 10.99 -14.08
C ASP A 214 -9.51 11.69 -15.41
N ASN A 215 -8.88 10.97 -16.31
CA ASN A 215 -8.46 11.46 -17.63
C ASN A 215 -9.58 11.18 -18.65
N GLU A 216 -10.80 11.68 -18.41
CA GLU A 216 -11.93 11.52 -19.34
C GLU A 216 -12.17 12.70 -20.30
N ASP A 217 -11.35 13.77 -20.28
CA ASP A 217 -11.59 14.96 -21.09
C ASP A 217 -10.49 15.32 -22.11
N PHE A 218 -9.71 14.34 -22.62
CA PHE A 218 -8.80 14.60 -23.74
C PHE A 218 -9.01 13.65 -24.93
N ARG A 219 -10.24 13.65 -25.47
CA ARG A 219 -10.52 13.23 -26.85
C ARG A 219 -11.09 14.39 -27.63
N THR A 220 -10.25 15.35 -27.98
CA THR A 220 -10.48 16.21 -29.15
C THR A 220 -9.15 16.58 -29.78
N GLU A 221 -9.03 16.11 -31.02
CA GLU A 221 -8.27 16.65 -32.13
C GLU A 221 -6.80 17.06 -31.92
N ARG A 222 -5.95 16.24 -32.48
CA ARG A 222 -4.54 16.52 -32.74
C ARG A 222 -4.41 17.58 -33.87
N PRO A 223 -3.97 18.81 -33.60
CA PRO A 223 -3.47 19.67 -34.70
C PRO A 223 -2.03 19.25 -35.02
N SER A 224 -1.75 19.15 -36.30
CA SER A 224 -0.43 18.92 -36.86
C SER A 224 0.57 20.00 -36.43
N PRO A 225 1.86 19.67 -36.26
CA PRO A 225 2.84 20.63 -35.79
C PRO A 225 3.22 21.58 -36.94
N THR A 226 2.94 22.86 -36.75
CA THR A 226 3.63 23.92 -37.52
C THR A 226 4.98 24.20 -36.85
N PRO A 227 6.06 24.33 -37.63
CA PRO A 227 7.36 24.65 -37.11
C PRO A 227 7.45 26.15 -36.80
N ASN A 228 7.64 26.54 -35.56
CA ASN A 228 8.07 27.89 -35.27
C ASN A 228 9.33 27.88 -34.41
N ALA A 229 10.37 28.38 -35.03
CA ALA A 229 11.71 28.56 -34.53
C ALA A 229 11.75 29.63 -33.42
N MET A 230 12.30 29.25 -32.26
CA MET A 230 13.09 30.19 -31.46
C MET A 230 14.13 29.37 -30.66
N GLY A 231 15.41 29.75 -30.83
CA GLY A 231 16.58 29.06 -30.34
C GLY A 231 16.61 28.89 -28.82
N GLY A 232 16.39 27.66 -28.40
CA GLY A 232 16.63 27.20 -27.05
C GLY A 232 17.63 26.06 -27.11
N GLU A 233 18.68 26.09 -26.26
CA GLU A 233 19.66 25.01 -26.16
C GLU A 233 18.97 23.67 -25.93
N THR A 234 19.17 22.74 -26.88
CA THR A 234 18.69 21.35 -26.68
C THR A 234 19.60 20.62 -25.73
N TRP A 235 19.01 19.78 -24.86
CA TRP A 235 19.72 18.93 -23.92
C TRP A 235 19.28 17.47 -24.07
N VAL A 236 20.19 16.55 -23.76
CA VAL A 236 19.92 15.11 -23.79
C VAL A 236 19.57 14.64 -22.37
N CYS A 237 18.45 13.95 -22.23
CA CYS A 237 18.01 13.42 -20.94
C CYS A 237 18.96 12.30 -20.46
N PRO A 238 19.57 12.42 -19.27
CA PRO A 238 20.48 11.38 -18.75
C PRO A 238 19.74 10.09 -18.38
N SER A 239 18.42 10.13 -18.17
CA SER A 239 17.62 8.97 -17.76
C SER A 239 17.12 8.13 -18.96
N CYS A 240 16.86 8.73 -20.13
CA CYS A 240 16.28 8.01 -21.27
C CYS A 240 16.91 8.34 -22.63
N GLY A 241 17.93 9.20 -22.71
CA GLY A 241 18.62 9.56 -23.94
C GLY A 241 17.85 10.46 -24.90
N ALA A 242 16.63 10.88 -24.60
CA ALA A 242 15.81 11.71 -25.49
C ALA A 242 16.33 13.16 -25.54
N GLN A 243 16.32 13.77 -26.76
CA GLN A 243 16.64 15.19 -26.93
C GLN A 243 15.44 16.07 -26.55
N ASN A 244 15.69 17.13 -25.78
CA ASN A 244 14.68 18.02 -25.24
C ASN A 244 15.11 19.50 -25.38
N SER A 245 14.13 20.40 -25.50
CA SER A 245 14.33 21.85 -25.50
C SER A 245 13.71 22.57 -24.29
N GLY A 246 12.89 21.85 -23.50
CA GLY A 246 12.16 22.38 -22.34
C GLY A 246 12.86 22.16 -21.01
N LYS A 247 12.20 22.56 -19.92
CA LYS A 247 12.66 22.33 -18.54
C LYS A 247 12.52 20.86 -18.08
N PHE A 248 11.75 20.06 -18.81
CA PHE A 248 11.49 18.65 -18.51
C PHE A 248 11.69 17.81 -19.76
N CYS A 249 12.10 16.56 -19.58
CA CYS A 249 12.18 15.59 -20.65
C CYS A 249 10.77 15.22 -21.14
N ALA A 250 10.48 15.41 -22.41
CA ALA A 250 9.19 15.10 -23.04
C ALA A 250 8.90 13.59 -23.07
N ASN A 251 9.92 12.74 -22.92
CA ASN A 251 9.79 11.29 -22.99
C ASN A 251 9.62 10.64 -21.61
N CYS A 252 10.35 11.08 -20.57
CA CYS A 252 10.34 10.45 -19.25
C CYS A 252 10.04 11.43 -18.08
N GLY A 253 9.74 12.69 -18.39
CA GLY A 253 9.41 13.69 -17.37
C GLY A 253 10.59 14.16 -16.51
N ALA A 254 11.81 13.64 -16.71
CA ALA A 254 12.98 14.05 -15.93
C ALA A 254 13.25 15.53 -16.09
N VAL A 255 13.52 16.23 -15.00
CA VAL A 255 13.88 17.65 -14.99
C VAL A 255 15.18 17.84 -15.78
N LYS A 256 15.26 18.89 -16.62
CA LYS A 256 16.53 19.31 -17.24
C LYS A 256 17.56 19.42 -16.13
N PRO A 257 18.71 18.72 -16.22
CA PRO A 257 19.78 18.92 -15.24
C PRO A 257 20.08 20.39 -15.19
N ALA A 258 19.91 21.02 -14.03
CA ALA A 258 20.47 22.34 -13.82
C ALA A 258 21.95 22.22 -14.19
N ALA A 259 22.47 23.14 -15.01
CA ALA A 259 23.90 23.26 -15.20
C ALA A 259 24.49 23.40 -13.79
N CYS A 260 24.85 22.26 -13.19
CA CYS A 260 25.32 22.32 -11.81
C CYS A 260 26.73 22.88 -11.83
N SER A 261 26.86 24.03 -11.25
CA SER A 261 28.13 24.62 -10.85
C SER A 261 28.84 23.75 -9.77
N CYS A 262 28.75 22.42 -9.89
CA CYS A 262 29.36 21.49 -8.94
C CYS A 262 30.18 20.42 -9.67
N CYS A 263 31.24 19.97 -9.05
CA CYS A 263 32.05 18.88 -9.55
C CYS A 263 31.27 17.56 -9.52
N SER A 264 31.07 16.93 -10.68
CA SER A 264 30.36 15.66 -10.82
C SER A 264 31.07 14.47 -10.12
N ASN A 265 32.34 14.63 -9.75
CA ASN A 265 33.13 13.57 -9.09
C ASN A 265 33.15 13.68 -7.56
N CYS A 266 33.30 14.87 -6.99
CA CYS A 266 33.43 15.08 -5.55
C CYS A 266 32.37 16.00 -4.94
N GLY A 267 31.44 16.53 -5.75
CA GLY A 267 30.38 17.42 -5.27
C GLY A 267 30.84 18.85 -4.91
N TRP A 268 32.10 19.18 -5.10
CA TRP A 268 32.60 20.53 -4.80
C TRP A 268 31.80 21.60 -5.55
N ARG A 269 31.47 22.73 -4.88
CA ARG A 269 30.75 23.88 -5.43
C ARG A 269 31.55 25.16 -5.18
N PRO A 270 31.65 26.07 -6.17
CA PRO A 270 32.21 27.39 -5.93
C PRO A 270 31.34 28.17 -4.95
N ALA A 271 31.93 29.06 -4.19
CA ALA A 271 31.16 30.00 -3.35
C ALA A 271 30.40 31.00 -4.24
N ASP A 272 29.24 31.48 -3.73
CA ASP A 272 28.36 32.38 -4.47
C ASP A 272 29.13 33.56 -5.07
N GLY A 273 28.97 33.76 -6.39
CA GLY A 273 29.60 34.86 -7.14
C GLY A 273 30.98 34.56 -7.73
N GLN A 274 31.50 33.34 -7.59
CA GLN A 274 32.77 32.96 -8.25
C GLN A 274 32.56 32.27 -9.60
N ASN A 275 33.37 32.63 -10.60
CA ASN A 275 33.39 31.95 -11.87
C ASN A 275 33.87 30.48 -11.70
N LEU A 276 33.23 29.55 -12.42
CA LEU A 276 33.65 28.15 -12.40
C LEU A 276 35.09 28.03 -12.90
N PRO A 277 36.00 27.44 -12.14
CA PRO A 277 37.34 27.16 -12.62
C PRO A 277 37.29 26.02 -13.65
N LYS A 278 38.26 25.95 -14.54
CA LYS A 278 38.35 24.88 -15.56
C LYS A 278 38.53 23.49 -14.97
N PHE A 279 39.07 23.41 -13.77
CA PHE A 279 39.32 22.16 -13.04
C PHE A 279 38.84 22.29 -11.60
N CYS A 280 38.29 21.22 -11.05
CA CYS A 280 37.88 21.17 -9.65
C CYS A 280 39.11 21.32 -8.73
N PRO A 281 39.13 22.28 -7.79
CA PRO A 281 40.27 22.46 -6.88
C PRO A 281 40.44 21.31 -5.88
N GLU A 282 39.40 20.52 -5.63
CA GLU A 282 39.42 19.41 -4.67
C GLU A 282 39.91 18.09 -5.29
N CYS A 283 39.51 17.79 -6.54
CA CYS A 283 39.82 16.48 -7.15
C CYS A 283 40.51 16.56 -8.51
N GLY A 284 40.81 17.77 -9.03
CA GLY A 284 41.55 17.97 -10.29
C GLY A 284 40.75 17.63 -11.55
N ARG A 285 39.49 17.19 -11.48
CA ARG A 285 38.70 16.89 -12.69
C ARG A 285 38.25 18.15 -13.41
N PRO A 286 38.19 18.11 -14.78
CA PRO A 286 37.66 19.24 -15.54
C PRO A 286 36.18 19.47 -15.18
N LEU A 287 35.82 20.73 -14.97
CA LEU A 287 34.46 21.21 -14.75
C LEU A 287 33.94 21.75 -16.09
N GLN A 288 32.83 21.19 -16.58
CA GLN A 288 32.15 21.63 -17.81
C GLN A 288 30.87 22.38 -17.46
#